data_ebf58c88d9c63fd7ec49e44141638674
#
_entry.id   ebf58c88d9c63fd7ec49e44141638674
#
_cell.length_a   1.000
_cell.length_b   1.000
_cell.length_c   1.000
_cell.angle_alpha   90.00
_cell.angle_beta   90.00
_cell.angle_gamma   90.00
#
_symmetry.space_group_name_H-M   'P 1'
#
loop_
_entity.id
_entity.type
_entity.pdbx_description
1 polymer ?
#
loop_
_entity_poly.entity_id
_entity_poly.type
_entity_poly.pdbx_seq_one_letter_code
_entity_poly.pdbx_strand_id
1 'polypeptide(L)'
;MSERVLSLEEIKQVELDILKYLHELCEQHQIKYFIDFGTLLGAVRHKGFIPWDDDTDISLARDEFEKLYKVLKNENHPYYKLISFRETKGYPYSYMRVHDIRTRRDANLLDPTVVLGTCVDIFPYDGVVMEESDCKKMKLYKHFVRLSSLNFKGIKSENGGLKNLPRYIGSAIFRLSSPQTWNQKLENLALRYSVNQATDLTCTIFDPSFPEGIKKEWLYDLIDMPYENIVVKAPRKYHEILVYEFGADYMTPPPVEQQVPGTDKNYWID
;
A
#
# COMPACT_ATOMS: atom_id res chain seq x y z
N MET A 1 10.26 25.08 12.66
CA MET A 1 9.17 24.61 11.82
C MET A 1 7.97 24.40 12.71
N SER A 2 6.84 25.04 12.44
CA SER A 2 5.59 24.76 13.15
C SER A 2 4.95 23.52 12.52
N GLU A 3 4.36 22.67 13.35
CA GLU A 3 3.61 21.51 12.87
C GLU A 3 2.15 21.71 13.25
N ARG A 4 1.24 21.47 12.29
CA ARG A 4 -0.20 21.54 12.51
C ARG A 4 -0.83 20.19 12.17
N VAL A 5 -1.60 19.63 13.09
CA VAL A 5 -2.35 18.39 12.83
C VAL A 5 -3.36 18.63 11.71
N LEU A 6 -3.40 17.71 10.74
CA LEU A 6 -4.40 17.72 9.67
C LEU A 6 -5.71 17.10 10.14
N SER A 7 -6.83 17.68 9.74
CA SER A 7 -8.14 17.05 9.84
C SER A 7 -8.28 15.92 8.82
N LEU A 8 -9.29 15.05 8.98
CA LEU A 8 -9.56 13.98 8.03
C LEU A 8 -9.86 14.53 6.61
N GLU A 9 -10.60 15.63 6.52
CA GLU A 9 -10.88 16.29 5.25
C GLU A 9 -9.62 16.82 4.58
N GLU A 10 -8.68 17.38 5.36
CA GLU A 10 -7.41 17.86 4.83
C GLU A 10 -6.51 16.71 4.37
N ILE A 11 -6.50 15.57 5.09
CA ILE A 11 -5.79 14.36 4.67
C ILE A 11 -6.34 13.89 3.32
N LYS A 12 -7.67 13.74 3.20
CA LYS A 12 -8.36 13.34 1.96
C LYS A 12 -8.06 14.29 0.81
N GLN A 13 -7.99 15.60 1.06
CA GLN A 13 -7.65 16.56 0.02
C GLN A 13 -6.21 16.37 -0.48
N VAL A 14 -5.25 16.15 0.42
CA VAL A 14 -3.85 15.88 0.02
C VAL A 14 -3.76 14.57 -0.78
N GLU A 15 -4.45 13.53 -0.35
CA GLU A 15 -4.48 12.24 -1.08
C GLU A 15 -5.15 12.36 -2.43
N LEU A 16 -6.24 13.12 -2.53
CA LEU A 16 -6.91 13.39 -3.80
C LEU A 16 -6.00 14.13 -4.78
N ASP A 17 -5.24 15.11 -4.30
CA ASP A 17 -4.28 15.86 -5.13
C ASP A 17 -3.14 14.94 -5.63
N ILE A 18 -2.65 14.01 -4.78
CA ILE A 18 -1.67 13.00 -5.18
C ILE A 18 -2.28 12.01 -6.18
N LEU A 19 -3.51 11.54 -5.94
CA LEU A 19 -4.21 10.63 -6.85
C LEU A 19 -4.43 11.26 -8.23
N LYS A 20 -4.82 12.53 -8.27
CA LYS A 20 -4.95 13.30 -9.51
C LYS A 20 -3.61 13.38 -10.25
N TYR A 21 -2.54 13.71 -9.56
CA TYR A 21 -1.18 13.73 -10.13
C TYR A 21 -0.79 12.35 -10.70
N LEU A 22 -1.03 11.28 -9.97
CA LEU A 22 -0.75 9.92 -10.42
C LEU A 22 -1.58 9.53 -11.64
N HIS A 23 -2.86 9.92 -11.68
CA HIS A 23 -3.72 9.71 -12.83
C HIS A 23 -3.16 10.39 -14.08
N GLU A 24 -2.86 11.71 -13.99
CA GLU A 24 -2.30 12.50 -15.10
C GLU A 24 -0.97 11.90 -15.59
N LEU A 25 -0.09 11.48 -14.66
CA LEU A 25 1.18 10.85 -14.99
C LEU A 25 0.99 9.50 -15.71
N CYS A 26 0.08 8.67 -15.23
CA CYS A 26 -0.24 7.38 -15.86
C CYS A 26 -0.83 7.55 -17.26
N GLU A 27 -1.74 8.51 -17.45
CA GLU A 27 -2.30 8.82 -18.77
C GLU A 27 -1.20 9.30 -19.74
N GLN A 28 -0.33 10.22 -19.28
CA GLN A 28 0.79 10.74 -20.09
C GLN A 28 1.72 9.62 -20.57
N HIS A 29 2.01 8.65 -19.72
CA HIS A 29 2.93 7.54 -20.00
C HIS A 29 2.24 6.26 -20.48
N GLN A 30 0.91 6.29 -20.71
CA GLN A 30 0.10 5.15 -21.15
C GLN A 30 0.26 3.92 -20.21
N ILE A 31 0.28 4.20 -18.91
CA ILE A 31 0.38 3.19 -17.84
C ILE A 31 -1.01 2.82 -17.36
N LYS A 32 -1.33 1.54 -17.34
CA LYS A 32 -2.60 1.03 -16.85
C LYS A 32 -2.54 0.85 -15.34
N TYR A 33 -3.26 1.70 -14.63
CA TYR A 33 -3.51 1.60 -13.20
C TYR A 33 -5.01 1.55 -12.93
N PHE A 34 -5.40 1.15 -11.75
CA PHE A 34 -6.78 1.21 -11.29
C PHE A 34 -6.83 1.52 -9.79
N ILE A 35 -7.91 2.20 -9.36
CA ILE A 35 -8.22 2.33 -7.92
C ILE A 35 -8.63 0.96 -7.37
N ASP A 36 -8.24 0.67 -6.13
CA ASP A 36 -8.39 -0.67 -5.56
C ASP A 36 -8.85 -0.61 -4.10
N PHE A 37 -9.12 -1.75 -3.50
CA PHE A 37 -9.48 -1.91 -2.09
C PHE A 37 -10.53 -0.90 -1.61
N GLY A 38 -10.26 -0.21 -0.48
CA GLY A 38 -11.12 0.81 0.11
C GLY A 38 -11.46 1.95 -0.84
N THR A 39 -10.52 2.35 -1.69
CA THR A 39 -10.72 3.41 -2.68
C THR A 39 -11.73 3.00 -3.76
N LEU A 40 -11.64 1.77 -4.29
CA LEU A 40 -12.63 1.24 -5.24
C LEU A 40 -14.01 1.11 -4.60
N LEU A 41 -14.07 0.58 -3.37
CA LEU A 41 -15.32 0.47 -2.61
C LEU A 41 -15.93 1.86 -2.37
N GLY A 42 -15.13 2.85 -2.03
CA GLY A 42 -15.52 4.23 -1.85
C GLY A 42 -16.11 4.83 -3.13
N ALA A 43 -15.43 4.67 -4.26
CA ALA A 43 -15.90 5.13 -5.57
C ALA A 43 -17.30 4.57 -5.92
N VAL A 44 -17.51 3.29 -5.68
CA VAL A 44 -18.77 2.61 -6.01
C VAL A 44 -19.88 2.98 -5.04
N ARG A 45 -19.61 2.92 -3.73
CA ARG A 45 -20.62 3.09 -2.67
C ARG A 45 -20.90 4.54 -2.31
N HIS A 46 -19.88 5.41 -2.31
CA HIS A 46 -19.94 6.79 -1.83
C HIS A 46 -19.68 7.83 -2.92
N LYS A 47 -19.22 7.44 -4.11
CA LYS A 47 -18.79 8.31 -5.21
C LYS A 47 -17.50 9.10 -4.90
N GLY A 48 -16.72 8.65 -3.95
CA GLY A 48 -15.52 9.25 -3.43
C GLY A 48 -14.98 8.46 -2.26
N PHE A 49 -14.35 9.13 -1.32
CA PHE A 49 -13.84 8.48 -0.11
C PHE A 49 -14.96 7.82 0.71
N ILE A 50 -14.65 6.72 1.34
CA ILE A 50 -15.44 6.23 2.47
C ILE A 50 -15.34 7.30 3.57
N PRO A 51 -16.48 7.74 4.20
CA PRO A 51 -16.48 8.92 5.08
C PRO A 51 -15.48 8.89 6.23
N TRP A 52 -15.16 7.69 6.76
CA TRP A 52 -14.26 7.51 7.90
C TRP A 52 -12.87 6.96 7.50
N ASP A 53 -12.60 6.82 6.21
CA ASP A 53 -11.33 6.29 5.72
C ASP A 53 -10.30 7.41 5.52
N ASP A 54 -9.02 7.10 5.71
CA ASP A 54 -7.88 8.02 5.64
C ASP A 54 -6.73 7.47 4.80
N ASP A 55 -7.04 6.58 3.84
CA ASP A 55 -6.07 6.06 2.88
C ASP A 55 -6.63 5.97 1.45
N THR A 56 -5.72 6.01 0.50
CA THR A 56 -6.00 5.92 -0.93
C THR A 56 -5.06 4.91 -1.56
N ASP A 57 -5.66 3.96 -2.29
CA ASP A 57 -4.98 2.83 -2.89
C ASP A 57 -5.15 2.80 -4.40
N ILE A 58 -4.06 2.60 -5.10
CA ILE A 58 -4.08 2.22 -6.51
C ILE A 58 -3.28 0.94 -6.71
N SER A 59 -3.66 0.17 -7.71
CA SER A 59 -2.99 -1.07 -8.06
C SER A 59 -2.67 -1.16 -9.54
N LEU A 60 -1.65 -1.93 -9.85
CA LEU A 60 -1.19 -2.17 -11.21
C LEU A 60 -0.73 -3.62 -11.37
N ALA A 61 -0.94 -4.21 -12.53
CA ALA A 61 -0.23 -5.43 -12.87
C ALA A 61 1.29 -5.18 -12.85
N ARG A 62 2.10 -6.18 -12.51
CA ARG A 62 3.54 -6.02 -12.26
C ARG A 62 4.28 -5.31 -13.39
N ASP A 63 3.98 -5.58 -14.63
CA ASP A 63 4.62 -4.94 -15.78
C ASP A 63 4.32 -3.44 -15.85
N GLU A 64 3.10 -3.03 -15.55
CA GLU A 64 2.68 -1.62 -15.46
C GLU A 64 3.25 -0.96 -14.19
N PHE A 65 3.30 -1.68 -13.06
CA PHE A 65 3.94 -1.22 -11.84
C PHE A 65 5.43 -0.88 -12.05
N GLU A 66 6.16 -1.73 -12.78
CA GLU A 66 7.57 -1.48 -13.09
C GLU A 66 7.77 -0.28 -14.04
N LYS A 67 6.81 -0.02 -14.95
CA LYS A 67 6.82 1.20 -15.77
C LYS A 67 6.62 2.44 -14.90
N LEU A 68 5.59 2.43 -14.04
CA LEU A 68 5.30 3.54 -13.13
C LEU A 68 6.47 3.81 -12.17
N TYR A 69 7.07 2.75 -11.61
CA TYR A 69 8.26 2.87 -10.76
C TYR A 69 9.41 3.61 -11.47
N LYS A 70 9.68 3.25 -12.74
CA LYS A 70 10.75 3.91 -13.53
C LYS A 70 10.43 5.38 -13.82
N VAL A 71 9.18 5.71 -14.10
CA VAL A 71 8.74 7.09 -14.30
C VAL A 71 8.91 7.88 -13.01
N LEU A 72 8.32 7.42 -11.91
CA LEU A 72 8.37 8.10 -10.60
C LEU A 72 9.79 8.26 -10.05
N LYS A 73 10.68 7.30 -10.31
CA LYS A 73 12.09 7.38 -9.90
C LYS A 73 12.83 8.53 -10.58
N ASN A 74 12.47 8.85 -11.82
CA ASN A 74 13.10 9.91 -12.60
C ASN A 74 12.33 11.24 -12.56
N GLU A 75 11.14 11.23 -11.94
CA GLU A 75 10.28 12.39 -11.81
C GLU A 75 10.83 13.36 -10.76
N ASN A 76 10.76 14.64 -11.06
CA ASN A 76 11.24 15.69 -10.14
C ASN A 76 10.11 16.65 -9.75
N HIS A 77 8.97 16.12 -9.32
CA HIS A 77 7.89 16.93 -8.80
C HIS A 77 8.35 17.68 -7.53
N PRO A 78 7.99 18.97 -7.33
CA PRO A 78 8.47 19.77 -6.20
C PRO A 78 8.02 19.22 -4.83
N TYR A 79 6.84 18.60 -4.75
CA TYR A 79 6.24 18.16 -3.49
C TYR A 79 6.01 16.65 -3.41
N TYR A 80 5.70 15.98 -4.53
CA TYR A 80 5.37 14.55 -4.53
C TYR A 80 6.62 13.71 -4.78
N LYS A 81 6.91 12.78 -3.90
CA LYS A 81 8.11 11.94 -3.98
C LYS A 81 7.76 10.47 -3.85
N LEU A 82 8.46 9.66 -4.65
CA LEU A 82 8.44 8.22 -4.53
C LEU A 82 9.13 7.78 -3.23
N ILE A 83 8.48 6.88 -2.49
CA ILE A 83 9.10 6.13 -1.41
C ILE A 83 8.86 4.62 -1.63
N SER A 84 9.91 3.83 -1.56
CA SER A 84 9.85 2.37 -1.70
C SER A 84 11.05 1.72 -0.99
N PHE A 85 10.95 0.43 -0.71
CA PHE A 85 12.08 -0.30 -0.13
C PHE A 85 13.31 -0.36 -1.06
N ARG A 86 13.11 -0.16 -2.36
CA ARG A 86 14.18 -0.16 -3.37
C ARG A 86 15.04 1.12 -3.30
N GLU A 87 14.44 2.25 -2.89
CA GLU A 87 15.06 3.57 -2.88
C GLU A 87 15.34 4.09 -1.46
N THR A 88 14.52 3.70 -0.48
CA THR A 88 14.53 4.29 0.87
C THR A 88 14.97 3.25 1.90
N LYS A 89 16.16 3.47 2.46
CA LYS A 89 16.68 2.63 3.55
C LYS A 89 15.73 2.69 4.76
N GLY A 90 15.39 1.53 5.34
CA GLY A 90 14.49 1.45 6.49
C GLY A 90 13.01 1.43 6.15
N TYR A 91 12.62 1.67 4.89
CA TYR A 91 11.22 1.56 4.48
C TYR A 91 10.75 0.10 4.52
N PRO A 92 9.71 -0.23 5.32
CA PRO A 92 9.40 -1.62 5.63
C PRO A 92 8.40 -2.27 4.68
N TYR A 93 7.73 -1.49 3.84
CA TYR A 93 6.66 -2.03 2.99
C TYR A 93 7.20 -2.57 1.66
N SER A 94 6.56 -3.62 1.15
CA SER A 94 6.94 -4.28 -0.11
C SER A 94 6.30 -3.61 -1.34
N TYR A 95 5.49 -2.60 -1.13
CA TYR A 95 4.86 -1.78 -2.17
C TYR A 95 5.44 -0.36 -2.13
N MET A 96 5.17 0.43 -3.14
CA MET A 96 5.65 1.81 -3.19
C MET A 96 4.55 2.80 -2.80
N ARG A 97 4.94 4.02 -2.48
CA ARG A 97 4.07 5.14 -2.18
C ARG A 97 4.52 6.39 -2.92
N VAL A 98 3.56 7.25 -3.23
CA VAL A 98 3.86 8.65 -3.52
C VAL A 98 3.33 9.47 -2.37
N HIS A 99 4.19 10.25 -1.73
CA HIS A 99 3.85 11.07 -0.57
C HIS A 99 4.13 12.55 -0.80
N ASP A 100 3.38 13.39 -0.10
CA ASP A 100 3.60 14.84 -0.09
C ASP A 100 4.60 15.20 1.00
N ILE A 101 5.78 15.71 0.61
CA ILE A 101 6.85 16.08 1.53
C ILE A 101 6.57 17.32 2.37
N ARG A 102 5.48 18.05 2.11
CA ARG A 102 4.98 19.16 2.94
C ARG A 102 4.21 18.66 4.15
N THR A 103 4.02 17.34 4.23
CA THR A 103 3.30 16.68 5.32
C THR A 103 4.19 15.68 6.04
N ARG A 104 3.83 15.30 7.26
CA ARG A 104 4.48 14.24 8.04
C ARG A 104 3.41 13.34 8.66
N ARG A 105 3.57 12.03 8.50
CA ARG A 105 2.71 11.01 9.12
C ARG A 105 3.45 10.33 10.28
N ASP A 106 2.82 10.23 11.44
CA ASP A 106 3.32 9.46 12.58
C ASP A 106 3.04 7.98 12.38
N ALA A 107 3.97 7.27 11.76
CA ALA A 107 3.87 5.82 11.61
C ALA A 107 4.68 5.11 12.70
N ASN A 108 4.00 4.45 13.63
CA ASN A 108 4.62 3.82 14.81
C ASN A 108 5.59 2.66 14.50
N LEU A 109 5.64 2.19 13.27
CA LEU A 109 6.44 1.01 12.86
C LEU A 109 7.62 1.35 11.95
N LEU A 110 7.81 2.61 11.58
CA LEU A 110 8.88 3.01 10.69
C LEU A 110 10.19 3.28 11.45
N ASP A 111 11.30 3.03 10.78
CA ASP A 111 12.60 3.56 11.20
C ASP A 111 12.46 5.09 11.34
N PRO A 112 12.84 5.69 12.47
CA PRO A 112 12.67 7.14 12.69
C PRO A 112 13.46 8.00 11.68
N THR A 113 14.34 7.41 10.90
CA THR A 113 15.03 8.09 9.79
C THR A 113 14.19 8.13 8.51
N VAL A 114 13.11 7.34 8.43
CA VAL A 114 12.18 7.35 7.29
C VAL A 114 11.09 8.38 7.56
N VAL A 115 11.14 9.48 6.84
CA VAL A 115 10.08 10.50 6.87
C VAL A 115 9.02 10.12 5.85
N LEU A 116 7.81 9.89 6.32
CA LEU A 116 6.64 9.61 5.49
C LEU A 116 5.65 10.76 5.65
N GLY A 117 5.18 11.30 4.55
CA GLY A 117 4.05 12.23 4.50
C GLY A 117 2.72 11.51 4.23
N THR A 118 1.63 12.26 4.17
CA THR A 118 0.34 11.79 3.62
C THR A 118 0.58 11.27 2.20
N CYS A 119 0.03 10.12 1.84
CA CYS A 119 0.46 9.36 0.67
C CYS A 119 -0.67 8.58 0.01
N VAL A 120 -0.45 8.21 -1.24
CA VAL A 120 -1.20 7.18 -1.96
C VAL A 120 -0.36 5.91 -2.01
N ASP A 121 -0.97 4.79 -1.64
CA ASP A 121 -0.35 3.46 -1.67
C ASP A 121 -0.48 2.86 -3.09
N ILE A 122 0.58 2.21 -3.57
CA ILE A 122 0.67 1.69 -4.93
C ILE A 122 1.09 0.24 -4.88
N PHE A 123 0.17 -0.67 -5.23
CA PHE A 123 0.34 -2.11 -5.08
C PHE A 123 0.61 -2.81 -6.41
N PRO A 124 1.55 -3.77 -6.45
CA PRO A 124 1.73 -4.64 -7.60
C PRO A 124 0.82 -5.87 -7.52
N TYR A 125 0.22 -6.24 -8.63
CA TYR A 125 -0.40 -7.55 -8.83
C TYR A 125 0.54 -8.46 -9.59
N ASP A 126 0.89 -9.59 -9.00
CA ASP A 126 1.73 -10.65 -9.57
C ASP A 126 0.88 -11.87 -9.93
N GLY A 127 1.43 -12.81 -10.68
CA GLY A 127 0.78 -14.10 -10.89
C GLY A 127 0.52 -14.84 -9.57
N VAL A 128 -0.59 -15.56 -9.49
CA VAL A 128 -0.95 -16.37 -8.32
C VAL A 128 0.15 -17.39 -8.00
N VAL A 129 0.53 -17.46 -6.73
CA VAL A 129 1.58 -18.38 -6.25
C VAL A 129 1.01 -19.78 -6.16
N MET A 130 1.40 -20.65 -7.08
CA MET A 130 0.91 -22.05 -7.19
C MET A 130 1.60 -23.01 -6.22
N GLU A 131 2.85 -22.73 -5.82
CA GLU A 131 3.65 -23.61 -4.99
C GLU A 131 3.41 -23.34 -3.51
N GLU A 132 2.88 -24.31 -2.75
CA GLU A 132 2.63 -24.19 -1.31
C GLU A 132 3.92 -23.83 -0.54
N SER A 133 5.06 -24.38 -0.98
CA SER A 133 6.37 -24.08 -0.38
C SER A 133 6.74 -22.60 -0.53
N ASP A 134 6.37 -21.96 -1.63
CA ASP A 134 6.65 -20.55 -1.90
C ASP A 134 5.67 -19.66 -1.15
N CYS A 135 4.41 -20.04 -1.01
CA CYS A 135 3.45 -19.37 -0.11
C CYS A 135 3.98 -19.33 1.35
N LYS A 136 4.49 -20.47 1.84
CA LYS A 136 5.09 -20.55 3.18
C LYS A 136 6.31 -19.63 3.32
N LYS A 137 7.18 -19.58 2.30
CA LYS A 137 8.35 -18.67 2.29
C LYS A 137 7.91 -17.20 2.27
N MET A 138 6.90 -16.84 1.47
CA MET A 138 6.37 -15.47 1.43
C MET A 138 5.85 -15.03 2.80
N LYS A 139 5.03 -15.86 3.46
CA LYS A 139 4.55 -15.59 4.82
C LYS A 139 5.71 -15.40 5.80
N LEU A 140 6.75 -16.23 5.70
CA LEU A 140 7.95 -16.14 6.54
C LEU A 140 8.73 -14.84 6.26
N TYR A 141 8.92 -14.47 4.99
CA TYR A 141 9.63 -13.24 4.63
C TYR A 141 8.86 -11.98 5.08
N LYS A 142 7.54 -11.95 4.93
CA LYS A 142 6.69 -10.88 5.49
C LYS A 142 6.85 -10.76 7.01
N HIS A 143 6.88 -11.90 7.71
CA HIS A 143 7.13 -11.89 9.15
C HIS A 143 8.51 -11.31 9.49
N PHE A 144 9.54 -11.65 8.72
CA PHE A 144 10.89 -11.10 8.91
C PHE A 144 10.98 -9.61 8.56
N VAL A 145 10.29 -9.13 7.51
CA VAL A 145 10.14 -7.70 7.25
C VAL A 145 9.60 -7.01 8.48
N ARG A 146 8.48 -7.49 9.02
CA ARG A 146 7.85 -6.92 10.23
C ARG A 146 8.81 -6.91 11.43
N LEU A 147 9.50 -8.02 11.71
CA LEU A 147 10.43 -8.10 12.83
C LEU A 147 11.63 -7.16 12.67
N SER A 148 12.17 -7.05 11.46
CA SER A 148 13.31 -6.15 11.18
C SER A 148 12.95 -4.67 11.19
N SER A 149 11.65 -4.33 11.05
CA SER A 149 11.12 -2.97 11.07
C SER A 149 10.74 -2.48 12.47
N LEU A 150 10.61 -3.39 13.45
CA LEU A 150 10.24 -3.01 14.82
C LEU A 150 11.33 -2.13 15.45
N ASN A 151 10.95 -0.90 15.78
CA ASN A 151 11.82 0.00 16.52
C ASN A 151 11.78 -0.33 18.02
N PHE A 152 12.95 -0.50 18.66
CA PHE A 152 13.04 -0.80 20.10
C PHE A 152 12.44 0.27 21.02
N LYS A 153 12.32 1.51 20.56
CA LYS A 153 11.72 2.59 21.37
C LYS A 153 10.20 2.41 21.58
N GLY A 154 9.52 1.66 20.69
CA GLY A 154 8.09 1.36 20.79
C GLY A 154 7.76 0.16 21.70
N ILE A 155 8.74 -0.65 22.12
CA ILE A 155 8.54 -1.78 23.03
C ILE A 155 8.76 -1.32 24.49
N LYS A 156 8.15 -0.25 24.91
CA LYS A 156 7.95 0.05 26.32
C LYS A 156 6.75 -0.77 26.78
N SER A 157 6.99 -2.03 27.18
CA SER A 157 6.04 -2.78 27.97
C SER A 157 6.01 -2.13 29.36
N GLU A 158 4.85 -1.76 29.82
CA GLU A 158 4.63 -1.30 31.22
C GLU A 158 5.04 -2.35 32.25
N ASN A 159 5.29 -3.59 31.84
CA ASN A 159 5.80 -4.70 32.63
C ASN A 159 7.16 -5.17 32.09
N GLY A 160 8.17 -4.30 32.11
CA GLY A 160 9.54 -4.58 31.68
C GLY A 160 10.24 -5.63 32.58
N GLY A 161 10.13 -6.89 32.24
CA GLY A 161 10.81 -8.00 32.90
C GLY A 161 11.50 -8.93 31.93
N LEU A 162 12.30 -9.88 32.45
CA LEU A 162 12.99 -10.94 31.74
C LEU A 162 12.13 -11.71 30.71
N LYS A 163 10.79 -11.66 30.82
CA LYS A 163 9.83 -12.25 29.87
C LYS A 163 9.92 -11.67 28.45
N ASN A 164 10.48 -10.47 28.28
CA ASN A 164 10.66 -9.85 26.97
C ASN A 164 12.04 -10.14 26.35
N LEU A 165 12.94 -10.80 27.07
CA LEU A 165 14.29 -11.13 26.60
C LEU A 165 14.32 -11.89 25.25
N PRO A 166 13.46 -12.90 24.99
CA PRO A 166 13.41 -13.56 23.68
C PRO A 166 13.02 -12.60 22.53
N ARG A 167 12.13 -11.63 22.80
CA ARG A 167 11.76 -10.59 21.81
C ARG A 167 12.91 -9.64 21.51
N TYR A 168 13.68 -9.26 22.54
CA TYR A 168 14.86 -8.40 22.36
C TYR A 168 15.98 -9.13 21.59
N ILE A 169 16.24 -10.40 21.94
CA ILE A 169 17.24 -11.21 21.22
C ILE A 169 16.80 -11.45 19.78
N GLY A 170 15.55 -11.84 19.56
CA GLY A 170 14.98 -12.03 18.22
C GLY A 170 15.10 -10.77 17.37
N SER A 171 14.67 -9.62 17.88
CA SER A 171 14.75 -8.36 17.13
C SER A 171 16.19 -7.89 16.92
N ALA A 172 17.14 -8.17 17.83
CA ALA A 172 18.55 -7.87 17.62
C ALA A 172 19.15 -8.72 16.49
N ILE A 173 18.80 -10.00 16.41
CA ILE A 173 19.23 -10.89 15.32
C ILE A 173 18.63 -10.41 13.99
N PHE A 174 17.35 -10.05 13.95
CA PHE A 174 16.69 -9.57 12.73
C PHE A 174 17.14 -8.17 12.29
N ARG A 175 17.74 -7.36 13.18
CA ARG A 175 18.41 -6.10 12.83
C ARG A 175 19.71 -6.29 12.06
N LEU A 176 20.32 -7.47 12.11
CA LEU A 176 21.49 -7.79 11.26
C LEU A 176 21.09 -7.91 9.77
N SER A 177 19.79 -8.04 9.48
CA SER A 177 19.25 -7.98 8.12
C SER A 177 18.22 -6.85 8.03
N SER A 178 18.41 -5.95 7.06
CA SER A 178 17.50 -4.82 6.87
C SER A 178 16.12 -5.27 6.34
N PRO A 179 15.03 -4.48 6.55
CA PRO A 179 13.74 -4.71 5.91
C PRO A 179 13.85 -4.84 4.39
N GLN A 180 14.76 -4.07 3.76
CA GLN A 180 15.05 -4.17 2.33
C GLN A 180 15.46 -5.57 1.89
N THR A 181 16.31 -6.23 2.68
CA THR A 181 16.80 -7.59 2.34
C THR A 181 15.63 -8.59 2.26
N TRP A 182 14.68 -8.48 3.18
CA TRP A 182 13.53 -9.37 3.21
C TRP A 182 12.49 -9.00 2.16
N ASN A 183 12.26 -7.71 1.94
CA ASN A 183 11.41 -7.22 0.86
C ASN A 183 11.95 -7.64 -0.51
N GLN A 184 13.28 -7.57 -0.74
CA GLN A 184 13.88 -8.04 -1.98
C GLN A 184 13.70 -9.55 -2.18
N LYS A 185 13.81 -10.35 -1.12
CA LYS A 185 13.54 -11.80 -1.20
C LYS A 185 12.07 -12.09 -1.49
N LEU A 186 11.15 -11.34 -0.87
CA LEU A 186 9.72 -11.44 -1.11
C LEU A 186 9.39 -11.08 -2.57
N GLU A 187 9.91 -9.97 -3.05
CA GLU A 187 9.70 -9.53 -4.43
C GLU A 187 10.31 -10.50 -5.45
N ASN A 188 11.54 -10.97 -5.23
CA ASN A 188 12.17 -11.96 -6.11
C ASN A 188 11.34 -13.27 -6.18
N LEU A 189 10.66 -13.60 -5.11
CA LEU A 189 9.78 -14.77 -5.08
C LEU A 189 8.48 -14.51 -5.85
N ALA A 190 7.87 -13.32 -5.71
CA ALA A 190 6.69 -12.91 -6.45
C ALA A 190 6.95 -12.85 -7.96
N LEU A 191 8.10 -12.31 -8.37
CA LEU A 191 8.51 -12.20 -9.78
C LEU A 191 8.71 -13.55 -10.49
N ARG A 192 8.79 -14.67 -9.76
CA ARG A 192 8.79 -16.02 -10.37
C ARG A 192 7.44 -16.38 -11.00
N TYR A 193 6.40 -15.74 -10.53
CA TYR A 193 5.01 -15.91 -10.98
C TYR A 193 4.64 -14.77 -11.91
N SER A 194 5.17 -14.86 -13.15
CA SER A 194 5.07 -13.79 -14.13
C SER A 194 3.63 -13.50 -14.56
N VAL A 195 3.27 -12.23 -14.59
CA VAL A 195 1.99 -11.73 -15.14
C VAL A 195 1.75 -12.24 -16.55
N ASN A 196 2.79 -12.38 -17.38
CA ASN A 196 2.64 -12.82 -18.78
C ASN A 196 2.18 -14.28 -18.89
N GLN A 197 2.52 -15.13 -17.94
CA GLN A 197 2.20 -16.55 -17.91
C GLN A 197 0.95 -16.88 -17.09
N ALA A 198 0.53 -15.95 -16.23
CA ALA A 198 -0.61 -16.13 -15.34
C ALA A 198 -1.94 -15.83 -16.03
N THR A 199 -2.98 -16.58 -15.67
CA THR A 199 -4.39 -16.30 -15.97
C THR A 199 -5.03 -15.43 -14.90
N ASP A 200 -4.58 -15.61 -13.66
CA ASP A 200 -5.08 -14.93 -12.49
C ASP A 200 -3.93 -14.22 -11.76
N LEU A 201 -4.23 -13.02 -11.26
CA LEU A 201 -3.27 -12.19 -10.56
C LEU A 201 -3.73 -11.95 -9.12
N THR A 202 -2.77 -11.74 -8.22
CA THR A 202 -3.06 -11.42 -6.82
C THR A 202 -2.05 -10.40 -6.30
N CYS A 203 -2.49 -9.59 -5.35
CA CYS A 203 -1.58 -8.71 -4.61
C CYS A 203 -0.82 -9.52 -3.55
N THR A 204 0.03 -10.46 -4.00
CA THR A 204 0.75 -11.43 -3.16
C THR A 204 1.58 -10.76 -2.08
N ILE A 205 2.13 -9.59 -2.38
CA ILE A 205 2.94 -8.78 -1.46
C ILE A 205 2.09 -8.27 -0.31
N PHE A 206 0.83 -7.94 -0.55
CA PHE A 206 -0.09 -7.50 0.48
C PHE A 206 -0.60 -8.69 1.32
N ASP A 207 -1.18 -9.70 0.68
CA ASP A 207 -1.63 -10.92 1.38
C ASP A 207 -1.40 -12.20 0.57
N PRO A 208 -0.38 -12.99 0.93
CA PRO A 208 -0.12 -14.27 0.27
C PRO A 208 -1.12 -15.37 0.67
N SER A 209 -2.17 -15.04 1.42
CA SER A 209 -3.21 -16.00 1.83
C SER A 209 -4.36 -16.11 0.84
N PHE A 210 -4.42 -15.22 -0.17
CA PHE A 210 -5.43 -15.27 -1.23
C PHE A 210 -4.98 -16.22 -2.36
N PRO A 211 -5.40 -17.48 -2.35
CA PRO A 211 -4.90 -18.47 -3.29
C PRO A 211 -5.57 -18.40 -4.67
N GLU A 212 -6.74 -17.73 -4.78
CA GLU A 212 -7.55 -17.80 -5.99
C GLU A 212 -7.26 -16.69 -7.00
N GLY A 213 -6.79 -15.52 -6.54
CA GLY A 213 -6.50 -14.38 -7.41
C GLY A 213 -7.73 -13.80 -8.13
N ILE A 214 -7.48 -12.75 -8.89
CA ILE A 214 -8.45 -12.07 -9.75
C ILE A 214 -8.05 -12.31 -11.19
N LYS A 215 -9.00 -12.53 -12.08
CA LYS A 215 -8.72 -12.76 -13.50
C LYS A 215 -7.94 -11.60 -14.09
N LYS A 216 -6.80 -11.89 -14.69
CA LYS A 216 -5.91 -10.89 -15.28
C LYS A 216 -6.64 -9.97 -16.25
N GLU A 217 -7.54 -10.51 -17.10
CA GLU A 217 -8.30 -9.74 -18.07
C GLU A 217 -9.17 -8.64 -17.43
N TRP A 218 -9.66 -8.84 -16.18
CA TRP A 218 -10.44 -7.85 -15.46
C TRP A 218 -9.62 -6.64 -15.04
N LEU A 219 -8.34 -6.84 -14.72
CA LEU A 219 -7.42 -5.78 -14.28
C LEU A 219 -6.87 -4.95 -15.46
N TYR A 220 -7.04 -5.42 -16.70
CA TYR A 220 -6.65 -4.69 -17.90
C TYR A 220 -7.84 -4.05 -18.65
N ASP A 221 -9.09 -4.49 -18.39
CA ASP A 221 -10.30 -3.88 -18.93
C ASP A 221 -10.80 -2.79 -18.01
N LEU A 222 -10.31 -1.57 -18.23
CA LEU A 222 -10.52 -0.42 -17.38
C LEU A 222 -11.60 0.51 -17.95
N ILE A 223 -12.31 1.17 -17.03
CA ILE A 223 -13.28 2.24 -17.32
C ILE A 223 -12.90 3.51 -16.57
N ASP A 224 -13.39 4.63 -17.07
CA ASP A 224 -13.40 5.89 -16.34
C ASP A 224 -14.48 5.86 -15.26
N MET A 225 -14.11 6.17 -14.02
CA MET A 225 -15.00 6.17 -12.87
C MET A 225 -14.90 7.51 -12.13
N PRO A 226 -16.01 8.18 -11.84
CA PRO A 226 -16.01 9.38 -11.00
C PRO A 226 -15.56 9.04 -9.58
N TYR A 227 -14.67 9.87 -9.04
CA TYR A 227 -14.19 9.81 -7.66
C TYR A 227 -14.01 11.23 -7.13
N GLU A 228 -14.82 11.65 -6.15
CA GLU A 228 -14.90 13.05 -5.73
C GLU A 228 -15.13 13.97 -6.93
N ASN A 229 -14.24 14.93 -7.14
CA ASN A 229 -14.29 15.90 -8.25
C ASN A 229 -13.36 15.57 -9.42
N ILE A 230 -12.82 14.33 -9.45
CA ILE A 230 -11.94 13.84 -10.52
C ILE A 230 -12.51 12.58 -11.18
N VAL A 231 -11.89 12.17 -12.28
CA VAL A 231 -12.13 10.88 -12.92
C VAL A 231 -10.86 10.04 -12.80
N VAL A 232 -11.03 8.76 -12.46
CA VAL A 232 -9.93 7.80 -12.27
C VAL A 232 -10.21 6.52 -13.03
N LYS A 233 -9.21 5.65 -13.16
CA LYS A 233 -9.40 4.32 -13.77
C LYS A 233 -9.85 3.32 -12.73
N ALA A 234 -10.86 2.50 -13.10
CA ALA A 234 -11.34 1.38 -12.32
C ALA A 234 -11.53 0.15 -13.20
N PRO A 235 -11.42 -1.07 -12.68
CA PRO A 235 -11.75 -2.27 -13.46
C PRO A 235 -13.24 -2.25 -13.87
N ARG A 236 -13.55 -2.60 -15.13
CA ARG A 236 -14.94 -2.75 -15.56
C ARG A 236 -15.70 -3.78 -14.73
N LYS A 237 -14.98 -4.79 -14.26
CA LYS A 237 -15.45 -5.88 -13.40
C LYS A 237 -15.35 -5.55 -11.90
N TYR A 238 -15.49 -4.28 -11.54
CA TYR A 238 -15.39 -3.81 -10.15
C TYR A 238 -16.36 -4.53 -9.20
N HIS A 239 -17.54 -4.93 -9.67
CA HIS A 239 -18.48 -5.66 -8.83
C HIS A 239 -17.92 -7.03 -8.41
N GLU A 240 -17.41 -7.80 -9.36
CA GLU A 240 -16.83 -9.12 -9.11
C GLU A 240 -15.59 -9.02 -8.20
N ILE A 241 -14.78 -7.98 -8.37
CA ILE A 241 -13.61 -7.70 -7.54
C ILE A 241 -14.03 -7.34 -6.12
N LEU A 242 -14.98 -6.43 -5.94
CA LEU A 242 -15.49 -6.04 -4.62
C LEU A 242 -16.17 -7.21 -3.89
N VAL A 243 -16.87 -8.09 -4.61
CA VAL A 243 -17.41 -9.32 -4.01
C VAL A 243 -16.27 -10.25 -3.55
N TYR A 244 -15.21 -10.36 -4.32
CA TYR A 244 -14.04 -11.17 -3.95
C TYR A 244 -13.32 -10.62 -2.71
N GLU A 245 -13.17 -9.29 -2.60
CA GLU A 245 -12.41 -8.64 -1.52
C GLU A 245 -13.23 -8.45 -0.23
N PHE A 246 -14.49 -8.06 -0.36
CA PHE A 246 -15.33 -7.63 0.76
C PHE A 246 -16.57 -8.49 0.98
N GLY A 247 -16.86 -9.44 0.08
CA GLY A 247 -18.08 -10.26 0.17
C GLY A 247 -19.26 -9.67 -0.60
N ALA A 248 -20.32 -10.47 -0.73
CA ALA A 248 -21.48 -10.13 -1.55
C ALA A 248 -22.30 -8.92 -1.00
N ASP A 249 -22.13 -8.59 0.26
CA ASP A 249 -22.80 -7.51 0.96
C ASP A 249 -21.99 -6.22 1.08
N TYR A 250 -20.92 -6.08 0.27
CA TYR A 250 -19.97 -4.94 0.31
C TYR A 250 -20.66 -3.56 0.21
N MET A 251 -21.86 -3.47 -0.37
CA MET A 251 -22.64 -2.24 -0.43
C MET A 251 -23.23 -1.82 0.92
N THR A 252 -23.29 -2.74 1.90
CA THR A 252 -23.80 -2.45 3.24
C THR A 252 -22.67 -1.90 4.11
N PRO A 253 -22.74 -0.64 4.58
CA PRO A 253 -21.75 -0.11 5.49
C PRO A 253 -21.66 -0.93 6.80
N PRO A 254 -20.48 -1.02 7.43
CA PRO A 254 -20.36 -1.64 8.74
C PRO A 254 -21.15 -0.85 9.79
N PRO A 255 -21.44 -1.42 10.97
CA PRO A 255 -22.05 -0.69 12.09
C PRO A 255 -21.29 0.61 12.43
N VAL A 256 -22.01 1.63 12.88
CA VAL A 256 -21.44 2.96 13.14
C VAL A 256 -20.25 2.92 14.11
N GLU A 257 -20.26 1.99 15.06
CA GLU A 257 -19.18 1.79 16.03
C GLU A 257 -17.87 1.32 15.40
N GLN A 258 -17.94 0.78 14.17
CA GLN A 258 -16.78 0.35 13.39
C GLN A 258 -16.35 1.40 12.35
N GLN A 259 -17.13 2.45 12.17
CA GLN A 259 -16.84 3.55 11.26
C GLN A 259 -15.89 4.56 11.92
N VAL A 260 -14.64 4.14 12.12
CA VAL A 260 -13.63 4.95 12.80
C VAL A 260 -12.45 5.21 11.85
N PRO A 261 -11.91 6.44 11.83
CA PRO A 261 -10.73 6.74 11.02
C PRO A 261 -9.49 5.99 11.52
N GLY A 262 -8.49 5.92 10.68
CA GLY A 262 -7.17 5.42 11.05
C GLY A 262 -6.58 6.17 12.24
N THR A 263 -5.62 5.54 12.91
CA THR A 263 -5.04 6.06 14.17
C THR A 263 -3.79 6.91 13.95
N ASP A 264 -3.22 6.92 12.76
CA ASP A 264 -2.01 7.67 12.44
C ASP A 264 -2.31 9.15 12.33
N LYS A 265 -1.53 9.96 13.02
CA LYS A 265 -1.66 11.42 12.91
C LYS A 265 -0.85 11.92 11.73
N ASN A 266 -1.45 12.82 10.97
CA ASN A 266 -0.81 13.53 9.89
C ASN A 266 -0.66 15.00 10.26
N TYR A 267 0.44 15.62 9.84
CA TYR A 267 0.79 17.01 10.15
C TYR A 267 1.19 17.74 8.88
N TRP A 268 0.82 18.99 8.78
CA TRP A 268 1.41 19.93 7.84
C TRP A 268 2.70 20.48 8.43
N ILE A 269 3.77 20.54 7.64
CA ILE A 269 5.09 21.05 8.03
C ILE A 269 5.36 22.33 7.26
N ASP A 270 5.56 23.47 7.97
CA ASP A 270 5.94 24.77 7.39
C ASP A 270 7.47 24.87 7.22
#